data_c901135774d2372ae9b28b8e105c943a
#
_entry.id   c901135774d2372ae9b28b8e105c943a
#
_cell.length_a   1.000
_cell.length_b   1.000
_cell.length_c   1.000
_cell.angle_alpha   90.00
_cell.angle_beta   90.00
_cell.angle_gamma   90.00
#
_symmetry.space_group_name_H-M   'P 1'
#
loop_
_entity.id
_entity.type
_entity.pdbx_description
1 polymer ?
#
loop_
_entity_poly.entity_id
_entity_poly.type
_entity_poly.pdbx_seq_one_letter_code
_entity_poly.pdbx_strand_id
1 'polypeptide(L)'
;MFAGTMTCQITLQGKRRRPLLVAALAVSSLALAFARPARALDLGSLTGKAGGAARDKALKDVNAKLLAEGRKDQCSFKSDSDQLAPGCDAKIKKLANQLIDAKKKLQAGGVSGFKFEVSGHTDSAGKAEHNKELSGRRAAVIVKELVAKGVKPGEIISIGMGSERPLVTPDNTPAKKAKNRRYEIQVKM
;
A
#
# COMPACT_ATOMS: atom_id res chain seq x y z
N MET A 1 -48.15 -19.90 26.25
CA MET A 1 -48.09 -21.39 26.24
C MET A 1 -47.22 -21.74 25.04
N PHE A 2 -46.13 -22.28 25.18
CA PHE A 2 -45.29 -23.29 25.61
C PHE A 2 -43.83 -22.86 25.49
N ALA A 3 -43.13 -22.96 26.61
CA ALA A 3 -41.68 -22.87 26.71
C ALA A 3 -41.05 -24.18 26.22
N GLY A 4 -39.94 -24.09 25.55
CA GLY A 4 -39.08 -25.20 25.14
C GLY A 4 -37.63 -24.91 25.44
N THR A 5 -37.22 -25.16 26.67
CA THR A 5 -35.84 -25.16 27.16
C THR A 5 -35.13 -26.42 26.66
N MET A 6 -34.10 -26.29 25.86
CA MET A 6 -33.24 -27.41 25.49
C MET A 6 -31.88 -27.28 26.18
N THR A 7 -31.72 -28.05 27.24
CA THR A 7 -30.50 -28.21 28.03
C THR A 7 -29.56 -29.16 27.29
N CYS A 8 -28.37 -28.72 26.92
CA CYS A 8 -27.34 -29.60 26.38
C CYS A 8 -26.40 -30.03 27.52
N GLN A 9 -26.43 -31.32 27.84
CA GLN A 9 -25.60 -31.97 28.87
C GLN A 9 -24.21 -32.27 28.29
N ILE A 10 -23.20 -31.81 29.01
CA ILE A 10 -21.80 -32.15 28.78
C ILE A 10 -21.49 -33.44 29.52
N THR A 11 -21.15 -34.50 28.78
CA THR A 11 -20.68 -35.76 29.33
C THR A 11 -19.17 -35.76 29.45
N LEU A 12 -18.69 -35.75 30.68
CA LEU A 12 -17.30 -35.99 31.05
C LEU A 12 -17.06 -37.51 31.23
N GLN A 13 -16.22 -38.08 30.43
CA GLN A 13 -15.57 -39.38 30.67
C GLN A 13 -14.13 -39.25 30.22
N GLY A 14 -13.10 -39.66 30.91
CA GLY A 14 -12.89 -40.60 31.98
C GLY A 14 -11.39 -40.87 32.00
N LYS A 15 -10.81 -40.72 33.14
CA LYS A 15 -9.42 -41.01 33.50
C LYS A 15 -8.98 -42.42 33.06
N ARG A 16 -7.77 -42.57 32.49
CA ARG A 16 -6.92 -43.72 32.77
C ARG A 16 -5.47 -43.28 32.97
N ARG A 17 -5.03 -43.33 34.22
CA ARG A 17 -3.65 -43.35 34.65
C ARG A 17 -3.07 -44.76 34.43
N ARG A 18 -1.84 -44.87 33.96
CA ARG A 18 -1.00 -46.07 34.12
C ARG A 18 0.44 -45.65 34.43
N PRO A 19 1.19 -46.53 35.14
CA PRO A 19 2.18 -46.07 36.09
C PRO A 19 3.64 -46.14 35.59
N LEU A 20 4.48 -45.55 36.41
CA LEU A 20 5.93 -45.57 36.44
C LEU A 20 6.55 -46.95 36.24
N LEU A 21 7.55 -47.04 35.43
CA LEU A 21 8.61 -48.04 35.53
C LEU A 21 9.97 -47.30 35.48
N VAL A 22 10.58 -47.31 36.65
CA VAL A 22 11.96 -46.92 36.91
C VAL A 22 12.86 -48.10 36.48
N ALA A 23 13.81 -47.83 35.64
CA ALA A 23 14.99 -48.73 35.51
C ALA A 23 16.25 -47.85 35.37
N ALA A 24 17.06 -47.99 36.35
CA ALA A 24 18.39 -47.37 36.45
C ALA A 24 19.48 -48.23 35.80
N LEU A 25 20.66 -47.65 35.66
CA LEU A 25 22.00 -48.16 35.39
C LEU A 25 22.36 -48.34 33.90
N ALA A 26 23.35 -47.62 33.38
CA ALA A 26 24.76 -47.88 33.63
C ALA A 26 25.68 -46.75 33.05
N VAL A 27 26.67 -46.49 33.80
CA VAL A 27 27.81 -45.62 33.50
C VAL A 27 28.71 -46.26 32.43
N SER A 28 29.15 -45.50 31.44
CA SER A 28 30.43 -45.78 30.74
C SER A 28 30.90 -44.53 29.96
N SER A 29 31.89 -43.90 30.51
CA SER A 29 33.18 -43.49 29.94
C SER A 29 33.24 -42.75 28.60
N LEU A 30 33.59 -41.48 28.67
CA LEU A 30 34.73 -40.82 28.07
C LEU A 30 34.93 -40.97 26.55
N ALA A 31 34.41 -40.00 25.80
CA ALA A 31 35.06 -39.54 24.57
C ALA A 31 34.96 -38.01 24.50
N LEU A 32 36.02 -37.31 24.87
CA LEU A 32 36.23 -35.92 24.52
C LEU A 32 36.41 -35.84 22.99
N ALA A 33 35.33 -35.71 22.27
CA ALA A 33 35.39 -35.22 20.89
C ALA A 33 35.25 -33.71 20.95
N PHE A 34 36.35 -33.02 20.62
CA PHE A 34 36.36 -31.59 20.30
C PHE A 34 35.38 -31.35 19.15
N ALA A 35 34.12 -31.13 19.46
CA ALA A 35 33.15 -30.58 18.52
C ALA A 35 33.56 -29.13 18.28
N ARG A 36 34.20 -28.88 17.15
CA ARG A 36 34.33 -27.54 16.59
C ARG A 36 32.92 -26.97 16.56
N PRO A 37 32.68 -25.73 17.08
CA PRO A 37 31.40 -25.09 16.91
C PRO A 37 31.18 -24.95 15.40
N ALA A 38 30.24 -25.72 14.87
CA ALA A 38 29.71 -25.43 13.53
C ALA A 38 29.28 -23.97 13.57
N ARG A 39 29.97 -23.13 12.81
CA ARG A 39 29.51 -21.76 12.56
C ARG A 39 28.07 -21.91 12.07
N ALA A 40 27.12 -21.59 12.93
CA ALA A 40 25.75 -21.40 12.51
C ALA A 40 25.80 -20.34 11.40
N LEU A 41 25.58 -20.80 10.18
CA LEU A 41 25.34 -19.89 9.05
C LEU A 41 24.17 -19.03 9.47
N ASP A 42 24.42 -17.75 9.66
CA ASP A 42 23.39 -16.75 9.99
C ASP A 42 22.43 -16.62 8.78
N LEU A 43 21.49 -17.54 8.73
CA LEU A 43 20.42 -17.55 7.72
C LEU A 43 19.53 -16.30 7.85
N GLY A 44 19.51 -15.66 9.02
CA GLY A 44 18.72 -14.47 9.28
C GLY A 44 19.16 -13.24 8.46
N SER A 45 20.48 -13.11 8.25
CA SER A 45 21.05 -12.02 7.46
C SER A 45 20.77 -12.14 5.96
N LEU A 46 20.69 -13.36 5.43
CA LEU A 46 20.41 -13.61 4.02
C LEU A 46 18.90 -13.44 3.69
N THR A 47 18.01 -13.84 4.59
CA THR A 47 16.56 -13.68 4.39
C THR A 47 16.11 -12.22 4.50
N GLY A 48 16.75 -11.41 5.37
CA GLY A 48 16.48 -9.99 5.49
C GLY A 48 16.85 -9.19 4.23
N LYS A 49 17.99 -9.50 3.62
CA LYS A 49 18.45 -8.81 2.39
C LYS A 49 17.60 -9.16 1.16
N ALA A 50 17.22 -10.43 1.01
CA ALA A 50 16.36 -10.88 -0.09
C ALA A 50 14.93 -10.31 0.04
N GLY A 51 14.39 -10.22 1.26
CA GLY A 51 13.09 -9.60 1.53
C GLY A 51 13.06 -8.10 1.25
N GLY A 52 14.15 -7.37 1.53
CA GLY A 52 14.28 -5.95 1.21
C GLY A 52 14.25 -5.69 -0.29
N ALA A 53 15.07 -6.39 -1.06
CA ALA A 53 15.13 -6.21 -2.51
C ALA A 53 13.80 -6.53 -3.21
N ALA A 54 13.06 -7.54 -2.74
CA ALA A 54 11.73 -7.87 -3.26
C ALA A 54 10.70 -6.76 -2.99
N ARG A 55 10.73 -6.16 -1.79
CA ARG A 55 9.88 -5.02 -1.41
C ARG A 55 10.17 -3.79 -2.26
N ASP A 56 11.44 -3.44 -2.41
CA ASP A 56 11.87 -2.28 -3.19
C ASP A 56 11.47 -2.44 -4.66
N LYS A 57 11.63 -3.64 -5.20
CA LYS A 57 11.17 -3.97 -6.56
C LYS A 57 9.66 -3.80 -6.67
N ALA A 58 8.88 -4.36 -5.75
CA ALA A 58 7.42 -4.25 -5.76
C ALA A 58 6.95 -2.79 -5.69
N LEU A 59 7.56 -1.96 -4.83
CA LEU A 59 7.28 -0.53 -4.74
C LEU A 59 7.60 0.21 -6.04
N LYS A 60 8.76 -0.07 -6.63
CA LYS A 60 9.18 0.55 -7.89
C LYS A 60 8.24 0.18 -9.04
N ASP A 61 7.91 -1.10 -9.19
CA ASP A 61 7.04 -1.61 -10.25
C ASP A 61 5.62 -1.05 -10.13
N VAL A 62 5.07 -1.01 -8.90
CA VAL A 62 3.74 -0.43 -8.63
C VAL A 62 3.74 1.06 -8.91
N ASN A 63 4.73 1.83 -8.44
CA ASN A 63 4.81 3.27 -8.69
C ASN A 63 4.94 3.59 -10.17
N ALA A 64 5.78 2.87 -10.91
CA ALA A 64 5.93 3.04 -12.35
C ALA A 64 4.59 2.81 -13.08
N LYS A 65 3.86 1.76 -12.69
CA LYS A 65 2.54 1.47 -13.27
C LYS A 65 1.50 2.54 -12.93
N LEU A 66 1.40 2.97 -11.68
CA LEU A 66 0.45 4.00 -11.25
C LEU A 66 0.68 5.32 -11.96
N LEU A 67 1.94 5.75 -12.12
CA LEU A 67 2.30 6.95 -12.87
C LEU A 67 1.95 6.83 -14.35
N ALA A 68 2.24 5.69 -14.98
CA ALA A 68 1.96 5.48 -16.40
C ALA A 68 0.44 5.47 -16.68
N GLU A 69 -0.33 4.73 -15.90
CA GLU A 69 -1.79 4.65 -16.05
C GLU A 69 -2.48 5.96 -15.63
N GLY A 70 -2.03 6.59 -14.55
CA GLY A 70 -2.53 7.89 -14.13
C GLY A 70 -2.38 8.95 -15.21
N ARG A 71 -1.28 8.96 -15.97
CA ARG A 71 -1.07 9.90 -17.10
C ARG A 71 -2.01 9.65 -18.28
N LYS A 72 -2.43 8.41 -18.51
CA LYS A 72 -3.37 8.06 -19.60
C LYS A 72 -4.80 8.47 -19.25
N ASP A 73 -5.20 8.29 -17.99
CA ASP A 73 -6.58 8.42 -17.54
C ASP A 73 -6.78 9.71 -16.71
N GLN A 74 -6.14 10.82 -17.11
CA GLN A 74 -6.31 12.10 -16.42
C GLN A 74 -7.75 12.61 -16.48
N CYS A 75 -8.27 12.99 -15.33
CA CYS A 75 -9.48 13.79 -15.23
C CYS A 75 -9.17 15.27 -15.44
N SER A 76 -9.99 15.95 -16.19
CA SER A 76 -9.92 17.40 -16.36
C SER A 76 -10.73 18.09 -15.28
N PHE A 77 -10.34 19.31 -14.95
CA PHE A 77 -11.07 20.22 -14.08
C PHE A 77 -11.55 21.43 -14.90
N LYS A 78 -12.62 22.07 -14.45
CA LYS A 78 -13.00 23.37 -14.98
C LYS A 78 -11.89 24.41 -14.72
N SER A 79 -11.85 25.46 -15.55
CA SER A 79 -10.83 26.50 -15.39
C SER A 79 -10.91 27.11 -14.00
N ASP A 80 -9.75 27.30 -13.37
CA ASP A 80 -9.58 27.86 -12.02
C ASP A 80 -10.51 27.29 -10.95
N SER A 81 -10.85 26.01 -11.07
CA SER A 81 -11.80 25.32 -10.20
C SER A 81 -11.31 23.92 -9.87
N ASP A 82 -11.84 23.36 -8.80
CA ASP A 82 -11.70 21.98 -8.37
C ASP A 82 -12.86 21.07 -8.83
N GLN A 83 -13.81 21.65 -9.61
CA GLN A 83 -14.91 20.86 -10.18
C GLN A 83 -14.39 19.97 -11.32
N LEU A 84 -14.70 18.69 -11.23
CA LEU A 84 -14.39 17.74 -12.30
C LEU A 84 -15.21 18.02 -13.54
N ALA A 85 -14.58 17.91 -14.69
CA ALA A 85 -15.28 17.95 -15.97
C ALA A 85 -16.08 16.64 -16.17
N PRO A 86 -17.14 16.66 -17.01
CA PRO A 86 -17.90 15.46 -17.34
C PRO A 86 -17.03 14.33 -17.88
N GLY A 87 -17.43 13.06 -17.63
CA GLY A 87 -16.72 11.88 -18.14
C GLY A 87 -15.59 11.37 -17.25
N CYS A 88 -15.37 11.95 -16.07
CA CYS A 88 -14.35 11.48 -15.12
C CYS A 88 -14.75 10.21 -14.35
N ASP A 89 -16.02 9.91 -14.20
CA ASP A 89 -16.49 8.80 -13.35
C ASP A 89 -15.89 7.43 -13.77
N ALA A 90 -15.93 7.11 -15.05
CA ALA A 90 -15.35 5.86 -15.57
C ALA A 90 -13.82 5.79 -15.37
N LYS A 91 -13.11 6.91 -15.55
CA LYS A 91 -11.66 7.01 -15.34
C LYS A 91 -11.31 6.81 -13.88
N ILE A 92 -12.04 7.46 -12.97
CA ILE A 92 -11.84 7.33 -11.52
C ILE A 92 -12.15 5.91 -11.05
N LYS A 93 -13.24 5.28 -11.56
CA LYS A 93 -13.56 3.88 -11.25
C LYS A 93 -12.43 2.93 -11.67
N LYS A 94 -11.89 3.12 -12.88
CA LYS A 94 -10.74 2.34 -13.37
C LYS A 94 -9.53 2.55 -12.46
N LEU A 95 -9.23 3.79 -12.10
CA LEU A 95 -8.11 4.15 -11.23
C LEU A 95 -8.28 3.55 -9.83
N ALA A 96 -9.48 3.59 -9.24
CA ALA A 96 -9.77 2.97 -7.95
C ALA A 96 -9.48 1.46 -7.96
N ASN A 97 -9.93 0.75 -9.02
CA ASN A 97 -9.63 -0.68 -9.18
C ASN A 97 -8.11 -0.93 -9.27
N GLN A 98 -7.38 -0.08 -9.99
CA GLN A 98 -5.93 -0.17 -10.09
C GLN A 98 -5.23 0.03 -8.74
N LEU A 99 -5.71 0.95 -7.88
CA LEU A 99 -5.18 1.15 -6.53
C LEU A 99 -5.45 -0.05 -5.63
N ILE A 100 -6.64 -0.64 -5.72
CA ILE A 100 -7.00 -1.86 -4.98
C ILE A 100 -6.10 -3.03 -5.38
N ASP A 101 -5.83 -3.20 -6.68
CA ASP A 101 -4.94 -4.25 -7.18
C ASP A 101 -3.48 -3.96 -6.85
N ALA A 102 -3.05 -2.70 -6.90
CA ALA A 102 -1.72 -2.26 -6.47
C ALA A 102 -1.49 -2.60 -4.99
N LYS A 103 -2.48 -2.33 -4.13
CA LYS A 103 -2.44 -2.70 -2.71
C LYS A 103 -2.23 -4.21 -2.53
N LYS A 104 -3.01 -5.06 -3.22
CA LYS A 104 -2.86 -6.52 -3.14
C LYS A 104 -1.44 -6.95 -3.52
N LYS A 105 -0.88 -6.38 -4.58
CA LYS A 105 0.49 -6.67 -5.05
C LYS A 105 1.55 -6.24 -4.03
N LEU A 106 1.40 -5.07 -3.43
CA LEU A 106 2.31 -4.58 -2.40
C LEU A 106 2.28 -5.49 -1.17
N GLN A 107 1.10 -5.87 -0.70
CA GLN A 107 0.93 -6.77 0.43
C GLN A 107 1.52 -8.16 0.14
N ALA A 108 1.29 -8.71 -1.04
CA ALA A 108 1.90 -9.98 -1.48
C ALA A 108 3.44 -9.88 -1.56
N GLY A 109 3.98 -8.72 -1.90
CA GLY A 109 5.42 -8.42 -1.87
C GLY A 109 5.97 -8.11 -0.47
N GLY A 110 5.16 -8.25 0.60
CA GLY A 110 5.57 -7.99 1.98
C GLY A 110 5.69 -6.51 2.33
N VAL A 111 5.09 -5.61 1.54
CA VAL A 111 5.05 -4.17 1.81
C VAL A 111 3.82 -3.85 2.66
N SER A 112 4.02 -3.23 3.82
CA SER A 112 2.95 -2.80 4.75
C SER A 112 3.22 -1.37 5.23
N GLY A 113 2.23 -0.72 5.83
CA GLY A 113 2.36 0.63 6.40
C GLY A 113 2.44 1.75 5.37
N PHE A 114 2.16 1.48 4.09
CA PHE A 114 2.17 2.49 3.02
C PHE A 114 0.86 3.25 2.90
N LYS A 115 0.93 4.41 2.24
CA LYS A 115 -0.23 5.18 1.79
C LYS A 115 -0.09 5.52 0.30
N PHE A 116 -1.22 5.65 -0.38
CA PHE A 116 -1.27 6.27 -1.70
C PHE A 116 -1.29 7.79 -1.54
N GLU A 117 -0.38 8.49 -2.16
CA GLU A 117 -0.33 9.94 -2.21
C GLU A 117 -0.83 10.42 -3.57
N VAL A 118 -1.88 11.22 -3.57
CA VAL A 118 -2.38 11.93 -4.75
C VAL A 118 -1.83 13.34 -4.72
N SER A 119 -0.90 13.65 -5.63
CA SER A 119 -0.32 14.98 -5.78
C SER A 119 -0.97 15.72 -6.94
N GLY A 120 -1.49 16.92 -6.68
CA GLY A 120 -2.03 17.81 -7.69
C GLY A 120 -0.97 18.81 -8.19
N HIS A 121 -0.98 19.10 -9.48
CA HIS A 121 -0.04 20.00 -10.13
C HIS A 121 -0.77 21.04 -11.00
N THR A 122 -0.19 22.23 -11.12
CA THR A 122 -0.63 23.30 -12.02
C THR A 122 0.43 23.58 -13.09
N ASP A 123 0.08 24.38 -14.07
CA ASP A 123 1.06 25.08 -14.90
C ASP A 123 1.69 26.26 -14.14
N SER A 124 2.65 26.94 -14.77
CA SER A 124 3.39 28.05 -14.18
C SER A 124 2.61 29.38 -14.13
N ALA A 125 1.39 29.44 -14.66
CA ALA A 125 0.61 30.65 -14.68
C ALA A 125 0.00 30.97 -13.30
N GLY A 126 0.02 32.24 -12.90
CA GLY A 126 -0.55 32.71 -11.66
C GLY A 126 0.41 32.70 -10.47
N LYS A 127 -0.12 33.00 -9.28
CA LYS A 127 0.66 33.05 -8.04
C LYS A 127 0.94 31.65 -7.50
N ALA A 128 2.13 31.41 -6.98
CA ALA A 128 2.55 30.11 -6.48
C ALA A 128 1.65 29.59 -5.34
N GLU A 129 1.27 30.46 -4.40
CA GLU A 129 0.40 30.12 -3.28
C GLU A 129 -1.00 29.69 -3.75
N HIS A 130 -1.60 30.45 -4.68
CA HIS A 130 -2.88 30.11 -5.29
C HIS A 130 -2.81 28.75 -6.01
N ASN A 131 -1.76 28.53 -6.79
CA ASN A 131 -1.53 27.26 -7.49
C ASN A 131 -1.38 26.08 -6.52
N LYS A 132 -0.70 26.27 -5.42
CA LYS A 132 -0.51 25.26 -4.39
C LYS A 132 -1.84 24.88 -3.74
N GLU A 133 -2.63 25.87 -3.38
CA GLU A 133 -3.95 25.68 -2.79
C GLU A 133 -4.93 25.02 -3.78
N LEU A 134 -5.03 25.53 -5.01
CA LEU A 134 -5.89 24.98 -6.05
C LEU A 134 -5.54 23.52 -6.36
N SER A 135 -4.26 23.21 -6.49
CA SER A 135 -3.82 21.83 -6.74
C SER A 135 -4.11 20.91 -5.57
N GLY A 136 -4.04 21.41 -4.34
CA GLY A 136 -4.43 20.67 -3.14
C GLY A 136 -5.93 20.36 -3.11
N ARG A 137 -6.80 21.34 -3.41
CA ARG A 137 -8.25 21.12 -3.53
C ARG A 137 -8.57 20.10 -4.62
N ARG A 138 -7.93 20.20 -5.79
CA ARG A 138 -8.11 19.23 -6.88
C ARG A 138 -7.69 17.82 -6.48
N ALA A 139 -6.55 17.67 -5.82
CA ALA A 139 -6.11 16.37 -5.30
C ALA A 139 -7.09 15.80 -4.27
N ALA A 140 -7.64 16.65 -3.39
CA ALA A 140 -8.63 16.24 -2.39
C ALA A 140 -9.94 15.75 -3.04
N VAL A 141 -10.39 16.40 -4.11
CA VAL A 141 -11.57 15.94 -4.88
C VAL A 141 -11.30 14.57 -5.49
N ILE A 142 -10.13 14.34 -6.11
CA ILE A 142 -9.76 13.01 -6.64
C ILE A 142 -9.75 11.96 -5.52
N VAL A 143 -9.17 12.27 -4.36
CA VAL A 143 -9.16 11.36 -3.19
C VAL A 143 -10.59 11.04 -2.75
N LYS A 144 -11.47 12.04 -2.63
CA LYS A 144 -12.88 11.87 -2.27
C LYS A 144 -13.59 10.91 -3.22
N GLU A 145 -13.41 11.10 -4.51
CA GLU A 145 -14.00 10.25 -5.55
C GLU A 145 -13.43 8.81 -5.52
N LEU A 146 -12.12 8.64 -5.33
CA LEU A 146 -11.49 7.32 -5.19
C LEU A 146 -12.00 6.56 -3.96
N VAL A 147 -12.21 7.27 -2.84
CA VAL A 147 -12.81 6.69 -1.63
C VAL A 147 -14.26 6.27 -1.90
N ALA A 148 -15.04 7.07 -2.60
CA ALA A 148 -16.40 6.71 -3.00
C ALA A 148 -16.46 5.47 -3.93
N LYS A 149 -15.35 5.14 -4.62
CA LYS A 149 -15.19 3.94 -5.46
C LYS A 149 -14.52 2.77 -4.73
N GLY A 150 -14.34 2.83 -3.41
CA GLY A 150 -13.92 1.71 -2.58
C GLY A 150 -12.46 1.73 -2.12
N VAL A 151 -11.69 2.78 -2.38
CA VAL A 151 -10.38 2.97 -1.75
C VAL A 151 -10.58 3.35 -0.29
N LYS A 152 -9.85 2.73 0.65
CA LYS A 152 -10.02 3.02 2.08
C LYS A 152 -9.49 4.41 2.45
N PRO A 153 -10.26 5.24 3.19
CA PRO A 153 -9.87 6.63 3.50
C PRO A 153 -8.52 6.75 4.22
N GLY A 154 -8.19 5.81 5.11
CA GLY A 154 -6.92 5.83 5.87
C GLY A 154 -5.68 5.45 5.03
N GLU A 155 -5.86 4.95 3.81
CA GLU A 155 -4.80 4.45 2.94
C GLU A 155 -4.43 5.45 1.82
N ILE A 156 -5.11 6.59 1.74
CA ILE A 156 -4.90 7.58 0.67
C ILE A 156 -4.86 8.99 1.25
N ILE A 157 -3.96 9.83 0.73
CA ILE A 157 -3.79 11.22 1.12
C ILE A 157 -3.69 12.11 -0.11
N SER A 158 -3.99 13.41 0.05
CA SER A 158 -3.87 14.42 -1.01
C SER A 158 -2.81 15.47 -0.66
N ILE A 159 -2.05 15.92 -1.67
CA ILE A 159 -1.05 16.98 -1.55
C ILE A 159 -1.15 17.94 -2.73
N GLY A 160 -1.11 19.25 -2.46
CA GLY A 160 -0.96 20.29 -3.48
C GLY A 160 0.50 20.59 -3.74
N MET A 161 0.96 20.39 -4.97
CA MET A 161 2.32 20.68 -5.41
C MET A 161 2.40 21.99 -6.22
N GLY A 162 1.26 22.57 -6.62
CA GLY A 162 1.28 23.76 -7.46
C GLY A 162 2.12 23.56 -8.72
N SER A 163 2.93 24.54 -9.06
CA SER A 163 3.85 24.53 -10.19
C SER A 163 5.28 24.08 -9.84
N GLU A 164 5.52 23.55 -8.61
CA GLU A 164 6.86 23.21 -8.13
C GLU A 164 7.52 22.04 -8.90
N ARG A 165 6.71 21.16 -9.49
CA ARG A 165 7.21 19.96 -10.21
C ARG A 165 6.62 19.86 -11.62
N PRO A 166 7.07 20.72 -12.56
CA PRO A 166 6.58 20.67 -13.93
C PRO A 166 7.09 19.41 -14.66
N LEU A 167 6.25 18.84 -15.55
CA LEU A 167 6.70 17.82 -16.51
C LEU A 167 7.42 18.43 -17.71
N VAL A 168 7.05 19.66 -18.04
CA VAL A 168 7.60 20.38 -19.19
C VAL A 168 7.95 21.81 -18.79
N THR A 169 9.20 22.21 -19.06
CA THR A 169 9.69 23.58 -18.85
C THR A 169 10.46 24.05 -20.09
N PRO A 170 10.24 25.26 -20.58
CA PRO A 170 9.18 26.22 -20.20
C PRO A 170 7.79 25.75 -20.72
N ASP A 171 6.73 26.04 -19.97
CA ASP A 171 5.35 25.73 -20.37
C ASP A 171 4.66 26.92 -21.05
N ASN A 172 5.33 27.48 -22.05
CA ASN A 172 4.95 28.68 -22.80
C ASN A 172 3.86 28.46 -23.86
N THR A 173 3.34 27.26 -24.02
CA THR A 173 2.23 26.95 -24.93
C THR A 173 1.05 26.28 -24.21
N PRO A 174 -0.19 26.41 -24.71
CA PRO A 174 -1.35 25.76 -24.13
C PRO A 174 -1.17 24.25 -23.97
N ALA A 175 -0.55 23.59 -24.94
CA ALA A 175 -0.30 22.16 -24.92
C ALA A 175 0.70 21.74 -23.81
N LYS A 176 1.75 22.53 -23.59
CA LYS A 176 2.73 22.31 -22.51
C LYS A 176 2.11 22.58 -21.15
N LYS A 177 1.33 23.66 -20.99
CA LYS A 177 0.56 23.94 -19.78
C LYS A 177 -0.40 22.80 -19.45
N ALA A 178 -1.10 22.27 -20.45
CA ALA A 178 -1.99 21.13 -20.25
C ALA A 178 -1.28 19.89 -19.69
N LYS A 179 -0.04 19.62 -20.09
CA LYS A 179 0.77 18.52 -19.53
C LYS A 179 1.12 18.76 -18.06
N ASN A 180 1.33 19.99 -17.65
CA ASN A 180 1.62 20.32 -16.26
C ASN A 180 0.37 20.28 -15.37
N ARG A 181 -0.81 20.63 -15.86
CA ARG A 181 -2.08 20.54 -15.14
C ARG A 181 -2.53 19.08 -15.05
N ARG A 182 -2.07 18.38 -14.01
CA ARG A 182 -2.29 16.96 -13.81
C ARG A 182 -2.42 16.60 -12.33
N TYR A 183 -2.78 15.38 -12.06
CA TYR A 183 -2.50 14.73 -10.79
C TYR A 183 -1.62 13.49 -11.00
N GLU A 184 -0.85 13.14 -10.02
CA GLU A 184 -0.04 11.92 -9.98
C GLU A 184 -0.38 11.11 -8.73
N ILE A 185 -0.25 9.79 -8.81
CA ILE A 185 -0.46 8.91 -7.67
C ILE A 185 0.78 8.06 -7.46
N GLN A 186 1.27 8.05 -6.22
CA GLN A 186 2.43 7.30 -5.82
C GLN A 186 2.18 6.59 -4.49
N VAL A 187 2.90 5.50 -4.26
CA VAL A 187 2.97 4.83 -2.97
C VAL A 187 4.05 5.53 -2.14
N LYS A 188 3.73 5.89 -0.91
CA LYS A 188 4.64 6.44 0.10
C LYS A 188 4.69 5.52 1.31
N MET A 189 5.89 5.36 1.85
CA MET A 189 6.16 4.64 3.10
C MET A 189 6.16 5.62 4.26
#